data_b24607397d39ff5a247264f4052d586a
#
_entry.id   b24607397d39ff5a247264f4052d586a
#
_cell.length_a   1.000
_cell.length_b   1.000
_cell.length_c   1.000
_cell.angle_alpha   90.00
_cell.angle_beta   90.00
_cell.angle_gamma   90.00
#
_symmetry.space_group_name_H-M   'P 1'
#
loop_
_entity.id
_entity.type
_entity.pdbx_description
1 polymer ?
#
loop_
_entity_poly.entity_id
_entity_poly.type
_entity_poly.pdbx_seq_one_letter_code
_entity_poly.pdbx_strand_id
1 'polypeptide(L)'
;MNANDARIARLFTAQVDGTVEDDTPNAKAPVPFQFDLILQAEVGAVLGDSGANYTLAFTAINDDLVTRQVSLNPAGNPFREEWSAAYGWIRSGNDFVKTGKGEADGIMRYRIDIPPGLTGAFHYNLRLVSDNFQVVSFAQSNPFLLVEAPR
;
A
#
# COMPACT_ATOMS: atom_id res chain seq x y z
N MET A 1 9.66 -18.53 3.02
CA MET A 1 8.34 -18.41 2.37
C MET A 1 8.19 -19.50 1.33
N ASN A 2 6.97 -20.01 1.11
CA ASN A 2 6.70 -20.98 0.07
C ASN A 2 6.94 -20.36 -1.31
N ALA A 3 7.60 -21.07 -2.21
CA ALA A 3 8.00 -20.58 -3.53
C ALA A 3 6.81 -20.13 -4.42
N ASN A 4 5.62 -20.62 -4.15
CA ASN A 4 4.40 -20.33 -4.91
C ASN A 4 3.42 -19.44 -4.15
N ASP A 5 3.88 -18.74 -3.12
CA ASP A 5 3.02 -17.94 -2.26
C ASP A 5 3.41 -16.46 -2.29
N ALA A 6 2.48 -15.62 -1.87
CA ALA A 6 2.68 -14.18 -1.75
C ALA A 6 2.12 -13.68 -0.42
N ARG A 7 2.73 -12.64 0.15
CA ARG A 7 2.32 -12.10 1.43
C ARG A 7 2.47 -10.58 1.44
N ILE A 8 1.47 -9.90 1.99
CA ILE A 8 1.59 -8.51 2.38
C ILE A 8 2.14 -8.50 3.81
N ALA A 9 3.37 -8.04 3.96
CA ALA A 9 4.05 -8.05 5.25
C ALA A 9 3.61 -6.87 6.12
N ARG A 10 3.48 -5.68 5.53
CA ARG A 10 3.03 -4.47 6.22
C ARG A 10 2.30 -3.53 5.27
N LEU A 11 1.34 -2.80 5.84
CA LEU A 11 0.68 -1.67 5.19
C LEU A 11 0.52 -0.57 6.25
N PHE A 12 1.10 0.60 6.02
CA PHE A 12 1.05 1.68 7.01
C PHE A 12 1.12 3.06 6.36
N THR A 13 0.68 4.07 7.11
CA THR A 13 0.76 5.46 6.69
C THR A 13 2.03 6.10 7.24
N ALA A 14 2.57 7.05 6.47
CA ALA A 14 3.75 7.82 6.83
C ALA A 14 3.60 9.26 6.34
N GLN A 15 4.40 10.16 6.88
CA GLN A 15 4.53 11.49 6.32
C GLN A 15 5.10 11.40 4.90
N VAL A 16 4.86 12.43 4.10
CA VAL A 16 5.45 12.53 2.76
C VAL A 16 6.96 12.28 2.82
N ASP A 17 7.42 11.32 2.02
CA ASP A 17 8.82 10.86 1.94
C ASP A 17 9.35 10.20 3.23
N GLY A 18 8.49 9.98 4.22
CA GLY A 18 8.85 9.27 5.44
C GLY A 18 8.88 7.75 5.26
N THR A 19 9.55 7.06 6.18
CA THR A 19 9.63 5.60 6.21
C THR A 19 9.17 5.02 7.54
N VAL A 20 8.83 5.88 8.49
CA VAL A 20 8.35 5.50 9.82
C VAL A 20 6.84 5.64 9.86
N GLU A 21 6.18 4.64 10.42
CA GLU A 21 4.73 4.68 10.60
C GLU A 21 4.31 5.89 11.42
N ASP A 22 3.32 6.63 10.92
CA ASP A 22 2.76 7.79 11.57
C ASP A 22 1.24 7.67 11.56
N ASP A 23 0.61 7.71 12.73
CA ASP A 23 -0.85 7.62 12.86
C ASP A 23 -1.56 8.97 12.69
N THR A 24 -0.81 10.05 12.49
CA THR A 24 -1.33 11.36 12.10
C THR A 24 -0.48 11.92 10.95
N PRO A 25 -0.50 11.27 9.77
CA PRO A 25 0.53 11.45 8.75
C PRO A 25 0.55 12.85 8.11
N ASN A 26 -0.51 13.64 8.25
CA ASN A 26 -0.54 15.00 7.73
C ASN A 26 -0.35 16.11 8.79
N ALA A 27 -0.19 15.73 10.07
CA ALA A 27 -0.21 16.71 11.16
C ALA A 27 1.03 17.61 11.22
N LYS A 28 2.18 17.10 10.79
CA LYS A 28 3.48 17.80 10.91
C LYS A 28 4.10 18.13 9.56
N ALA A 29 3.33 18.01 8.54
CA ALA A 29 3.87 18.03 7.20
C ALA A 29 4.38 19.38 6.77
N PRO A 30 5.48 19.44 5.98
CA PRO A 30 5.64 20.54 5.04
C PRO A 30 4.60 20.46 3.91
N VAL A 31 3.94 19.28 3.74
CA VAL A 31 2.90 19.03 2.73
C VAL A 31 1.64 18.48 3.43
N PRO A 32 0.85 19.33 4.10
CA PRO A 32 -0.27 18.87 4.94
C PRO A 32 -1.46 18.29 4.16
N PHE A 33 -1.47 18.43 2.84
CA PHE A 33 -2.55 17.94 1.99
C PHE A 33 -2.25 16.59 1.33
N GLN A 34 -1.13 15.98 1.71
CA GLN A 34 -0.71 14.68 1.22
C GLN A 34 -0.14 13.84 2.35
N PHE A 35 -0.12 12.54 2.15
CA PHE A 35 0.65 11.60 2.98
C PHE A 35 1.07 10.43 2.11
N ASP A 36 1.87 9.55 2.65
CA ASP A 36 2.30 8.35 1.96
C ASP A 36 1.70 7.11 2.58
N LEU A 37 1.29 6.19 1.73
CA LEU A 37 0.89 4.84 2.09
C LEU A 37 2.02 3.90 1.68
N ILE A 38 2.57 3.18 2.64
CA ILE A 38 3.73 2.31 2.44
C ILE A 38 3.28 0.87 2.44
N LEU A 39 3.67 0.14 1.41
CA LEU A 39 3.43 -1.29 1.26
C LEU A 39 4.75 -2.04 1.32
N GLN A 40 4.79 -3.08 2.15
CA GLN A 40 5.84 -4.09 2.16
C GLN A 40 5.21 -5.43 1.80
N ALA A 41 5.58 -5.98 0.65
CA ALA A 41 5.05 -7.24 0.16
C ALA A 41 6.18 -8.13 -0.33
N GLU A 42 6.00 -9.42 -0.20
CA GLU A 42 6.99 -10.42 -0.62
C GLU A 42 6.32 -11.59 -1.33
N VAL A 43 7.07 -12.24 -2.19
CA VAL A 43 6.60 -13.37 -2.99
C VAL A 43 7.72 -14.41 -3.10
N GLY A 44 7.34 -15.68 -3.13
CA GLY A 44 8.29 -16.77 -3.29
C GLY A 44 8.94 -16.80 -4.67
N ALA A 45 10.05 -17.50 -4.79
CA ALA A 45 10.93 -17.43 -5.96
C ALA A 45 10.26 -17.90 -7.26
N VAL A 46 9.43 -18.94 -7.21
CA VAL A 46 8.75 -19.45 -8.43
C VAL A 46 7.71 -18.44 -8.91
N LEU A 47 6.89 -17.94 -7.99
CA LEU A 47 5.84 -16.99 -8.34
C LEU A 47 6.45 -15.64 -8.80
N GLY A 48 7.49 -15.18 -8.13
CA GLY A 48 8.17 -13.92 -8.43
C GLY A 48 8.81 -13.86 -9.82
N ASP A 49 9.16 -15.03 -10.37
CA ASP A 49 9.75 -15.17 -11.72
C ASP A 49 8.70 -15.54 -12.78
N SER A 50 7.44 -15.68 -12.40
CA SER A 50 6.45 -16.28 -13.28
C SER A 50 5.94 -15.37 -14.39
N GLY A 51 6.00 -14.06 -14.20
CA GLY A 51 5.34 -13.10 -15.09
C GLY A 51 3.81 -13.15 -15.04
N ALA A 52 3.23 -13.92 -14.10
CA ALA A 52 1.79 -14.05 -13.97
C ALA A 52 1.16 -12.75 -13.46
N ASN A 53 -0.08 -12.51 -13.83
CA ASN A 53 -0.80 -11.29 -13.46
C ASN A 53 -1.50 -11.43 -12.11
N TYR A 54 -1.59 -10.33 -11.41
CA TYR A 54 -2.36 -10.18 -10.17
C TYR A 54 -3.04 -8.82 -10.13
N THR A 55 -4.00 -8.68 -9.24
CA THR A 55 -4.64 -7.39 -8.94
C THR A 55 -4.32 -6.99 -7.49
N LEU A 56 -3.90 -5.75 -7.32
CA LEU A 56 -3.63 -5.13 -6.03
C LEU A 56 -4.65 -4.02 -5.83
N ALA A 57 -5.56 -4.20 -4.88
CA ALA A 57 -6.70 -3.29 -4.69
C ALA A 57 -6.73 -2.72 -3.27
N PHE A 58 -6.69 -1.41 -3.18
CA PHE A 58 -6.81 -0.65 -1.93
C PHE A 58 -8.24 -0.17 -1.74
N THR A 59 -8.70 -0.16 -0.50
CA THR A 59 -9.97 0.46 -0.11
C THR A 59 -9.75 1.26 1.17
N ALA A 60 -10.03 2.55 1.12
CA ALA A 60 -10.00 3.41 2.31
C ALA A 60 -11.37 3.40 2.98
N ILE A 61 -11.37 3.22 4.29
CA ILE A 61 -12.58 3.14 5.12
C ILE A 61 -12.59 4.30 6.11
N ASN A 62 -13.71 5.00 6.20
CA ASN A 62 -13.93 6.01 7.22
C ASN A 62 -14.50 5.35 8.48
N ASP A 63 -13.67 5.27 9.52
CA ASP A 63 -14.04 4.58 10.77
C ASP A 63 -15.08 5.35 11.60
N ASP A 64 -15.18 6.66 11.40
CA ASP A 64 -16.18 7.49 12.10
C ASP A 64 -17.59 7.25 11.57
N LEU A 65 -17.73 6.75 10.34
CA LEU A 65 -19.01 6.57 9.66
C LEU A 65 -19.35 5.09 9.42
N VAL A 66 -18.79 4.20 10.19
CA VAL A 66 -18.98 2.74 10.17
C VAL A 66 -18.92 2.15 8.76
N THR A 67 -17.77 1.61 8.39
CA THR A 67 -17.52 0.89 7.13
C THR A 67 -17.78 1.66 5.84
N ARG A 68 -17.91 2.99 5.90
CA ARG A 68 -18.15 3.79 4.71
C ARG A 68 -16.84 3.96 3.92
N GLN A 69 -16.88 3.57 2.66
CA GLN A 69 -15.75 3.80 1.75
C GLN A 69 -15.61 5.29 1.47
N VAL A 70 -14.36 5.74 1.36
CA VAL A 70 -14.04 7.14 1.09
C VAL A 70 -13.06 7.24 -0.07
N SER A 71 -13.12 8.33 -0.82
CA SER A 71 -12.24 8.58 -1.96
C SER A 71 -10.86 9.05 -1.48
N LEU A 72 -10.03 8.11 -1.02
CA LEU A 72 -8.70 8.35 -0.47
C LEU A 72 -7.70 7.31 -0.98
N ASN A 73 -7.99 6.68 -2.09
CA ASN A 73 -7.17 5.61 -2.64
C ASN A 73 -6.06 6.15 -3.54
N PRO A 74 -4.95 5.40 -3.71
CA PRO A 74 -3.90 5.78 -4.65
C PRO A 74 -4.44 5.97 -6.07
N ALA A 75 -3.88 6.90 -6.81
CA ALA A 75 -4.20 7.07 -8.22
C ALA A 75 -3.87 5.78 -9.00
N GLY A 76 -4.79 5.35 -9.87
CA GLY A 76 -4.64 4.11 -10.64
C GLY A 76 -5.17 2.85 -9.97
N ASN A 77 -5.65 2.97 -8.74
CA ASN A 77 -6.24 1.84 -8.00
C ASN A 77 -7.58 1.39 -8.65
N PRO A 78 -7.83 0.06 -8.82
CA PRO A 78 -6.96 -1.06 -8.51
C PRO A 78 -5.84 -1.25 -9.54
N PHE A 79 -4.70 -1.74 -9.06
CA PHE A 79 -3.54 -1.95 -9.91
C PHE A 79 -3.54 -3.37 -10.47
N ARG A 80 -3.51 -3.47 -11.80
CA ARG A 80 -3.30 -4.75 -12.47
C ARG A 80 -1.84 -4.82 -12.88
N GLU A 81 -1.12 -5.77 -12.32
CA GLU A 81 0.33 -5.86 -12.44
C GLU A 81 0.77 -7.30 -12.73
N GLU A 82 2.09 -7.48 -12.93
CA GLU A 82 2.72 -8.78 -13.09
C GLU A 82 3.78 -8.99 -12.02
N TRP A 83 4.03 -10.24 -11.66
CA TRP A 83 5.22 -10.59 -10.88
C TRP A 83 6.43 -10.57 -11.80
N SER A 84 7.04 -9.38 -11.91
CA SER A 84 8.23 -9.15 -12.73
C SER A 84 8.99 -7.93 -12.23
N ALA A 85 10.23 -7.80 -12.67
CA ALA A 85 11.07 -6.65 -12.32
C ALA A 85 10.47 -5.33 -12.82
N ALA A 86 9.71 -5.35 -13.92
CA ALA A 86 9.05 -4.18 -14.47
C ALA A 86 8.02 -3.56 -13.51
N TYR A 87 7.48 -4.37 -12.59
CA TYR A 87 6.52 -3.93 -11.58
C TYR A 87 7.13 -3.86 -10.18
N GLY A 88 8.45 -3.80 -10.09
CA GLY A 88 9.14 -3.56 -8.82
C GLY A 88 9.45 -4.80 -7.99
N TRP A 89 9.26 -5.99 -8.54
CA TRP A 89 9.61 -7.22 -7.83
C TRP A 89 11.09 -7.55 -8.04
N ILE A 90 11.87 -7.37 -6.98
CA ILE A 90 13.32 -7.60 -7.01
C ILE A 90 13.71 -8.71 -6.05
N ARG A 91 14.76 -9.44 -6.41
CA ARG A 91 15.21 -10.57 -5.61
C ARG A 91 15.77 -10.09 -4.27
N SER A 92 15.39 -10.77 -3.20
CA SER A 92 15.87 -10.57 -1.84
C SER A 92 16.06 -11.95 -1.19
N GLY A 93 17.29 -12.42 -1.17
CA GLY A 93 17.58 -13.79 -0.73
C GLY A 93 16.93 -14.82 -1.64
N ASN A 94 16.11 -15.68 -1.08
CA ASN A 94 15.37 -16.73 -1.82
C ASN A 94 14.00 -16.26 -2.31
N ASP A 95 13.61 -15.03 -1.99
CA ASP A 95 12.30 -14.48 -2.33
C ASP A 95 12.46 -13.22 -3.18
N PHE A 96 11.32 -12.63 -3.56
CA PHE A 96 11.26 -11.30 -4.17
C PHE A 96 10.49 -10.37 -3.25
N VAL A 97 10.86 -9.09 -3.27
CA VAL A 97 10.14 -8.04 -2.53
C VAL A 97 9.71 -6.96 -3.51
N LYS A 98 8.59 -6.30 -3.20
CA LYS A 98 8.09 -5.21 -4.02
C LYS A 98 8.76 -3.91 -3.60
N THR A 99 9.23 -3.16 -4.59
CA THR A 99 9.83 -1.85 -4.36
C THR A 99 9.37 -0.84 -5.40
N GLY A 100 9.37 0.43 -5.04
CA GLY A 100 9.12 1.53 -5.96
C GLY A 100 10.41 2.07 -6.55
N LYS A 101 10.28 2.81 -7.63
CA LYS A 101 11.43 3.45 -8.27
C LYS A 101 12.07 4.45 -7.31
N GLY A 102 13.36 4.27 -7.04
CA GLY A 102 14.10 5.13 -6.13
C GLY A 102 13.85 4.87 -4.65
N GLU A 103 13.05 3.86 -4.31
CA GLU A 103 12.79 3.46 -2.95
C GLU A 103 13.79 2.42 -2.45
N ALA A 104 13.86 2.26 -1.12
CA ALA A 104 14.62 1.18 -0.52
C ALA A 104 14.01 -0.17 -0.87
N ASP A 105 14.83 -1.21 -0.95
CA ASP A 105 14.38 -2.56 -1.23
C ASP A 105 13.30 -3.00 -0.25
N GLY A 106 12.18 -3.49 -0.81
CA GLY A 106 11.06 -3.96 -0.02
C GLY A 106 10.06 -2.89 0.39
N ILE A 107 10.21 -1.66 -0.09
CA ILE A 107 9.26 -0.57 0.16
C ILE A 107 8.65 -0.11 -1.15
N MET A 108 7.31 -0.12 -1.21
CA MET A 108 6.55 0.51 -2.27
C MET A 108 5.74 1.66 -1.69
N ARG A 109 5.88 2.84 -2.26
CA ARG A 109 5.26 4.07 -1.77
C ARG A 109 4.15 4.52 -2.69
N TYR A 110 2.99 4.85 -2.11
CA TYR A 110 1.87 5.46 -2.82
C TYR A 110 1.60 6.83 -2.22
N ARG A 111 1.69 7.88 -3.03
CA ARG A 111 1.35 9.24 -2.60
C ARG A 111 -0.16 9.40 -2.63
N ILE A 112 -0.74 9.84 -1.51
CA ILE A 112 -2.17 10.04 -1.34
C ILE A 112 -2.47 11.51 -1.23
N ASP A 113 -3.36 12.01 -2.11
CA ASP A 113 -3.88 13.35 -2.03
C ASP A 113 -5.10 13.37 -1.12
N ILE A 114 -5.12 14.31 -0.18
CA ILE A 114 -6.22 14.46 0.76
C ILE A 114 -7.25 15.43 0.20
N PRO A 115 -8.50 15.00 -0.02
CA PRO A 115 -9.56 15.91 -0.46
C PRO A 115 -9.76 17.05 0.53
N PRO A 116 -10.06 18.27 0.04
CA PRO A 116 -10.29 19.41 0.93
C PRO A 116 -11.35 19.13 1.98
N GLY A 117 -11.05 19.45 3.24
CA GLY A 117 -11.97 19.28 4.36
C GLY A 117 -12.12 17.87 4.90
N LEU A 118 -11.44 16.88 4.34
CA LEU A 118 -11.52 15.51 4.83
C LEU A 118 -10.68 15.36 6.09
N THR A 119 -11.33 15.04 7.21
CA THR A 119 -10.70 14.77 8.50
C THR A 119 -11.36 13.56 9.14
N GLY A 120 -10.76 13.03 10.19
CA GLY A 120 -11.30 11.94 10.97
C GLY A 120 -10.40 10.72 11.00
N ALA A 121 -10.98 9.59 11.39
CA ALA A 121 -10.29 8.33 11.55
C ALA A 121 -10.53 7.42 10.35
N PHE A 122 -9.47 6.83 9.85
CA PHE A 122 -9.50 5.98 8.66
C PHE A 122 -8.61 4.77 8.82
N HIS A 123 -8.84 3.76 7.98
CA HIS A 123 -7.88 2.69 7.74
C HIS A 123 -7.98 2.22 6.29
N TYR A 124 -6.95 1.51 5.85
CA TYR A 124 -6.96 0.87 4.53
C TYR A 124 -7.14 -0.63 4.65
N ASN A 125 -7.93 -1.18 3.74
CA ASN A 125 -7.91 -2.60 3.43
C ASN A 125 -7.20 -2.78 2.10
N LEU A 126 -6.38 -3.81 2.01
CA LEU A 126 -5.65 -4.16 0.80
C LEU A 126 -5.84 -5.64 0.51
N ARG A 127 -6.05 -5.95 -0.77
CA ARG A 127 -6.02 -7.34 -1.21
C ARG A 127 -5.12 -7.48 -2.43
N LEU A 128 -4.40 -8.58 -2.46
CA LEU A 128 -3.62 -9.03 -3.60
C LEU A 128 -4.22 -10.36 -4.04
N VAL A 129 -4.65 -10.45 -5.29
CA VAL A 129 -5.31 -11.64 -5.83
C VAL A 129 -4.72 -11.98 -7.19
N SER A 130 -4.17 -13.18 -7.34
CA SER A 130 -3.71 -13.67 -8.64
C SER A 130 -4.89 -13.91 -9.58
N ASP A 131 -4.65 -13.84 -10.89
CA ASP A 131 -5.72 -14.02 -11.87
C ASP A 131 -6.41 -15.37 -11.78
N ASN A 132 -5.69 -16.41 -11.39
CA ASN A 132 -6.25 -17.76 -11.23
C ASN A 132 -6.86 -17.99 -9.83
N PHE A 133 -6.89 -16.96 -8.97
CA PHE A 133 -7.41 -17.02 -7.60
C PHE A 133 -6.71 -18.03 -6.69
N GLN A 134 -5.54 -18.55 -7.08
CA GLN A 134 -4.78 -19.51 -6.26
C GLN A 134 -3.91 -18.84 -5.22
N VAL A 135 -3.56 -17.57 -5.43
CA VAL A 135 -2.77 -16.78 -4.49
C VAL A 135 -3.58 -15.57 -4.08
N VAL A 136 -3.83 -15.45 -2.79
CA VAL A 136 -4.60 -14.36 -2.21
C VAL A 136 -3.92 -13.92 -0.93
N SER A 137 -3.75 -12.61 -0.77
CA SER A 137 -3.23 -12.04 0.47
C SER A 137 -4.03 -10.79 0.81
N PHE A 138 -4.38 -10.66 2.09
CA PHE A 138 -5.11 -9.52 2.62
C PHE A 138 -4.29 -8.83 3.69
N ALA A 139 -4.43 -7.52 3.77
CA ALA A 139 -3.86 -6.75 4.86
C ALA A 139 -4.77 -5.58 5.21
N GLN A 140 -4.63 -5.11 6.43
CA GLN A 140 -5.33 -3.95 6.95
C GLN A 140 -4.30 -3.04 7.61
N SER A 141 -4.32 -1.75 7.29
CA SER A 141 -3.47 -0.80 7.99
C SER A 141 -4.00 -0.56 9.40
N ASN A 142 -3.11 -0.10 10.30
CA ASN A 142 -3.58 0.46 11.55
C ASN A 142 -4.44 1.69 11.27
N PRO A 143 -5.39 2.02 12.15
CA PRO A 143 -6.13 3.26 12.04
C PRO A 143 -5.19 4.48 12.10
N PHE A 144 -5.53 5.50 11.34
CA PHE A 144 -4.82 6.78 11.34
C PHE A 144 -5.81 7.93 11.35
N LEU A 145 -5.33 9.10 11.78
CA LEU A 145 -6.13 10.31 11.82
C LEU A 145 -5.63 11.29 10.76
N LEU A 146 -6.57 11.86 10.04
CA LEU A 146 -6.32 13.08 9.26
C LEU A 146 -6.85 14.27 10.05
N VAL A 147 -5.97 15.25 10.25
CA VAL A 147 -6.29 16.47 10.98
C VAL A 147 -6.52 17.62 10.01
N GLU A 148 -7.24 18.64 10.48
CA GLU A 148 -7.45 19.81 9.65
C GLU A 148 -6.12 20.51 9.40
N ALA A 149 -5.81 20.73 8.11
CA ALA A 149 -4.58 21.40 7.73
C ALA A 149 -4.79 22.91 7.72
N PRO A 150 -3.82 23.70 8.22
CA PRO A 150 -3.87 25.15 8.11
C PRO A 150 -3.83 25.56 6.64
N ARG A 151 -4.64 26.54 6.30
CA ARG A 151 -4.75 27.06 4.94
C ARG A 151 -4.32 28.52 4.86
#